data_9a92d123f94ba43154f4efbc45a3d1ee
#
_entry.id   9a92d123f94ba43154f4efbc45a3d1ee
#
_cell.length_a   1.000
_cell.length_b   1.000
_cell.length_c   1.000
_cell.angle_alpha   90.00
_cell.angle_beta   90.00
_cell.angle_gamma   90.00
#
_symmetry.space_group_name_H-M   'P 1'
#
loop_
_entity.id
_entity.type
_entity.pdbx_description
1 polymer ?
#
loop_
_entity_poly.entity_id
_entity_poly.type
_entity_poly.pdbx_seq_one_letter_code
_entity_poly.pdbx_strand_id
1 'polypeptide(L)'
;MTQQHLDLGDCKTILTTDGKRCQECGIMKPLSSYGRDVYRGDNLGRRCRRCLKIRGQLQQQYRHKLLQQFYKRQNGLCPICDEPIDLNKAPALDHPHSAEAMRNVHTLAAATTGLLHSTCNRALGMLNDDPVALRRAARYLEQTRRYGQLTLDL
;
A
#
# COMPACT_ATOMS: atom_id res chain seq x y z
N MET A 1 -8.23 -4.70 23.92
CA MET A 1 -7.62 -4.03 22.73
C MET A 1 -8.18 -2.64 22.67
N THR A 2 -7.44 -1.67 23.19
CA THR A 2 -7.86 -0.28 23.26
C THR A 2 -7.82 0.33 21.88
N GLN A 3 -8.99 0.68 21.34
CA GLN A 3 -9.17 1.51 20.18
C GLN A 3 -8.52 2.86 20.48
N GLN A 4 -7.32 3.10 19.96
CA GLN A 4 -6.72 4.44 20.00
C GLN A 4 -7.57 5.34 19.12
N HIS A 5 -8.47 6.07 19.76
CA HIS A 5 -9.17 7.19 19.17
C HIS A 5 -8.09 8.20 18.73
N LEU A 6 -8.02 8.45 17.42
CA LEU A 6 -7.21 9.53 16.86
C LEU A 6 -7.65 10.83 17.55
N ASP A 7 -6.77 11.41 18.33
CA ASP A 7 -6.97 12.74 18.89
C ASP A 7 -6.93 13.74 17.73
N LEU A 8 -8.10 14.05 17.20
CA LEU A 8 -8.33 15.02 16.12
C LEU A 8 -8.29 16.46 16.66
N GLY A 9 -7.49 16.71 17.72
CA GLY A 9 -7.35 18.00 18.36
C GLY A 9 -7.54 19.17 17.40
N ASP A 10 -8.35 20.14 17.78
CA ASP A 10 -8.61 21.41 17.12
C ASP A 10 -9.28 21.39 15.73
N CYS A 11 -10.14 20.44 15.43
CA CYS A 11 -11.03 20.55 14.28
C CYS A 11 -12.26 21.42 14.65
N LYS A 12 -12.08 22.75 14.71
CA LYS A 12 -13.17 23.69 15.08
C LYS A 12 -14.36 23.53 14.14
N THR A 13 -15.55 23.35 14.73
CA THR A 13 -16.83 23.37 14.01
C THR A 13 -17.13 24.82 13.61
N ILE A 14 -17.17 25.09 12.31
CA ILE A 14 -17.67 26.35 11.78
C ILE A 14 -19.11 26.09 11.35
N LEU A 15 -20.06 26.73 11.99
CA LEU A 15 -21.47 26.71 11.59
C LEU A 15 -21.60 27.56 10.32
N THR A 16 -21.52 26.95 9.16
CA THR A 16 -21.81 27.58 7.88
C THR A 16 -23.01 26.89 7.25
N THR A 17 -23.92 27.65 6.69
CA THR A 17 -25.10 27.15 5.95
C THR A 17 -24.68 26.40 4.68
N ASP A 18 -23.52 26.75 4.09
CA ASP A 18 -22.98 26.16 2.87
C ASP A 18 -21.69 25.38 3.15
N GLY A 19 -21.85 24.19 3.70
CA GLY A 19 -20.74 23.33 4.05
C GLY A 19 -20.94 21.89 3.58
N LYS A 20 -19.87 21.13 3.61
CA LYS A 20 -19.85 19.69 3.35
C LYS A 20 -19.38 18.96 4.60
N ARG A 21 -20.04 17.84 4.92
CA ARG A 21 -19.61 16.98 6.03
C ARG A 21 -18.42 16.11 5.61
N CYS A 22 -17.34 16.21 6.37
CA CYS A 22 -16.16 15.36 6.15
C CYS A 22 -16.45 13.91 6.58
N GLN A 23 -16.20 12.95 5.69
CA GLN A 23 -16.45 11.53 6.00
C GLN A 23 -15.48 10.94 7.05
N GLU A 24 -14.33 11.57 7.30
CA GLU A 24 -13.37 11.09 8.28
C GLU A 24 -13.65 11.64 9.68
N CYS A 25 -13.76 12.97 9.85
CA CYS A 25 -13.97 13.59 11.17
C CYS A 25 -15.45 13.89 11.48
N GLY A 26 -16.37 13.68 10.56
CA GLY A 26 -17.80 13.93 10.76
C GLY A 26 -18.20 15.41 10.86
N ILE A 27 -17.25 16.35 10.78
CA ILE A 27 -17.50 17.77 11.01
C ILE A 27 -17.92 18.47 9.72
N MET A 28 -18.94 19.36 9.81
CA MET A 28 -19.31 20.28 8.73
C MET A 28 -18.19 21.31 8.54
N LYS A 29 -17.77 21.53 7.31
CA LYS A 29 -16.69 22.46 6.97
C LYS A 29 -17.01 23.20 5.68
N PRO A 30 -16.50 24.43 5.52
CA PRO A 30 -16.66 25.18 4.27
C PRO A 30 -16.08 24.40 3.10
N LEU A 31 -16.65 24.58 1.91
CA LEU A 31 -16.25 23.84 0.70
C LEU A 31 -14.78 24.04 0.35
N SER A 32 -14.21 25.22 0.68
CA SER A 32 -12.77 25.50 0.54
C SER A 32 -11.84 24.57 1.33
N SER A 33 -12.37 23.87 2.35
CA SER A 33 -11.62 22.88 3.14
C SER A 33 -11.38 21.58 2.39
N TYR A 34 -11.96 21.39 1.19
CA TYR A 34 -11.86 20.16 0.41
C TYR A 34 -10.97 20.34 -0.81
N GLY A 35 -10.36 19.27 -1.25
CA GLY A 35 -9.65 19.20 -2.52
C GLY A 35 -10.62 18.94 -3.67
N ARG A 36 -10.25 19.33 -4.89
CA ARG A 36 -10.99 19.04 -6.11
C ARG A 36 -11.00 17.52 -6.39
N ASP A 37 -12.16 17.00 -6.78
CA ASP A 37 -12.35 15.61 -7.20
C ASP A 37 -13.39 15.60 -8.34
N VAL A 38 -12.91 15.57 -9.57
CA VAL A 38 -13.73 15.69 -10.80
C VAL A 38 -14.65 14.49 -11.04
N TYR A 39 -14.40 13.37 -10.36
CA TYR A 39 -15.23 12.17 -10.48
C TYR A 39 -16.46 12.19 -9.54
N ARG A 40 -16.72 13.33 -8.89
CA ARG A 40 -17.85 13.51 -7.98
C ARG A 40 -18.79 14.58 -8.45
N GLY A 41 -20.07 14.39 -8.18
CA GLY A 41 -21.11 15.34 -8.60
C GLY A 41 -20.94 16.76 -8.04
N ASP A 42 -20.30 16.91 -6.86
CA ASP A 42 -19.99 18.22 -6.27
C ASP A 42 -18.53 18.67 -6.55
N ASN A 43 -17.78 17.93 -7.36
CA ASN A 43 -16.37 18.17 -7.67
C ASN A 43 -15.43 18.28 -6.45
N LEU A 44 -15.82 17.75 -5.29
CA LEU A 44 -15.06 17.86 -4.05
C LEU A 44 -14.80 16.50 -3.41
N GLY A 45 -13.60 16.33 -2.88
CA GLY A 45 -13.19 15.14 -2.15
C GLY A 45 -14.11 14.82 -0.95
N ARG A 46 -14.15 13.55 -0.56
CA ARG A 46 -14.97 13.08 0.59
C ARG A 46 -14.43 13.53 1.94
N ARG A 47 -13.12 13.79 2.00
CA ARG A 47 -12.38 14.13 3.22
C ARG A 47 -11.82 15.54 3.11
N CYS A 48 -11.86 16.29 4.21
CA CYS A 48 -11.22 17.59 4.25
C CYS A 48 -9.69 17.48 4.16
N ARG A 49 -9.04 18.53 3.68
CA ARG A 49 -7.57 18.58 3.49
C ARG A 49 -6.79 18.26 4.76
N ARG A 50 -7.31 18.69 5.93
CA ARG A 50 -6.67 18.37 7.22
C ARG A 50 -6.68 16.88 7.50
N CYS A 51 -7.81 16.19 7.33
CA CYS A 51 -7.89 14.74 7.51
C CYS A 51 -7.01 13.99 6.52
N LEU A 52 -6.95 14.46 5.26
CA LEU A 52 -6.02 13.88 4.28
C LEU A 52 -4.55 14.04 4.70
N LYS A 53 -4.17 15.22 5.23
CA LYS A 53 -2.80 15.45 5.73
C LYS A 53 -2.46 14.53 6.91
N ILE A 54 -3.34 14.44 7.92
CA ILE A 54 -3.16 13.57 9.08
C ILE A 54 -3.04 12.10 8.63
N ARG A 55 -3.92 11.66 7.74
CA ARG A 55 -3.87 10.31 7.18
C ARG A 55 -2.54 10.02 6.46
N GLY A 56 -2.06 10.97 5.65
CA GLY A 56 -0.75 10.84 4.98
C GLY A 56 0.41 10.72 5.95
N GLN A 57 0.42 11.52 7.01
CA GLN A 57 1.44 11.45 8.06
C GLN A 57 1.43 10.10 8.78
N LEU A 58 0.25 9.60 9.15
CA LEU A 58 0.10 8.28 9.77
C LEU A 58 0.58 7.17 8.84
N GLN A 59 0.18 7.19 7.56
CA GLN A 59 0.66 6.22 6.58
C GLN A 59 2.18 6.21 6.49
N GLN A 60 2.82 7.39 6.49
CA GLN A 60 4.27 7.50 6.44
C GLN A 60 4.94 6.93 7.71
N GLN A 61 4.41 7.22 8.89
CA GLN A 61 4.91 6.69 10.15
C GLN A 61 4.77 5.16 10.22
N TYR A 62 3.59 4.62 9.87
CA TYR A 62 3.37 3.17 9.82
C TYR A 62 4.27 2.50 8.80
N ARG A 63 4.42 3.10 7.61
CA ARG A 63 5.32 2.59 6.58
C ARG A 63 6.76 2.48 7.11
N HIS A 64 7.29 3.53 7.71
CA HIS A 64 8.65 3.52 8.26
C HIS A 64 8.83 2.43 9.32
N LYS A 65 7.88 2.32 10.27
CA LYS A 65 7.90 1.30 11.31
C LYS A 65 7.88 -0.12 10.73
N LEU A 66 7.01 -0.38 9.76
CA LEU A 66 6.89 -1.68 9.11
C LEU A 66 8.15 -2.03 8.32
N LEU A 67 8.73 -1.09 7.58
CA LEU A 67 9.99 -1.29 6.87
C LEU A 67 11.09 -1.78 7.82
N GLN A 68 11.27 -1.11 8.97
CA GLN A 68 12.29 -1.50 9.96
C GLN A 68 11.99 -2.87 10.59
N GLN A 69 10.73 -3.16 10.88
CA GLN A 69 10.33 -4.44 11.48
C GLN A 69 10.58 -5.61 10.53
N PHE A 70 10.13 -5.50 9.26
CA PHE A 70 10.32 -6.55 8.27
C PHE A 70 11.78 -6.69 7.87
N TYR A 71 12.51 -5.58 7.72
CA TYR A 71 13.95 -5.62 7.44
C TYR A 71 14.71 -6.46 8.48
N LYS A 72 14.44 -6.21 9.78
CA LYS A 72 15.04 -6.99 10.87
C LYS A 72 14.60 -8.45 10.86
N ARG A 73 13.28 -8.69 10.69
CA ARG A 73 12.71 -10.04 10.68
C ARG A 73 13.25 -10.90 9.55
N GLN A 74 13.55 -10.30 8.41
CA GLN A 74 14.04 -10.95 7.19
C GLN A 74 15.58 -10.91 7.06
N ASN A 75 16.31 -10.48 8.13
CA ASN A 75 17.76 -10.33 8.12
C ASN A 75 18.28 -9.45 6.96
N GLY A 76 17.49 -8.45 6.55
CA GLY A 76 17.82 -7.54 5.47
C GLY A 76 17.72 -8.14 4.06
N LEU A 77 17.23 -9.36 3.90
CA LEU A 77 17.15 -10.07 2.62
C LEU A 77 15.72 -10.07 2.06
N CYS A 78 15.63 -10.06 0.73
CA CYS A 78 14.38 -10.26 0.03
C CYS A 78 14.01 -11.75 -0.03
N PRO A 79 12.86 -12.20 0.48
CA PRO A 79 12.50 -13.61 0.52
C PRO A 79 12.21 -14.25 -0.85
N ILE A 80 12.26 -13.48 -1.94
CA ILE A 80 12.05 -13.99 -3.29
C ILE A 80 13.37 -14.26 -4.02
N CYS A 81 14.37 -13.39 -3.88
CA CYS A 81 15.63 -13.50 -4.61
C CYS A 81 16.85 -13.67 -3.72
N ASP A 82 16.68 -13.69 -2.39
CA ASP A 82 17.72 -13.78 -1.36
C ASP A 82 18.80 -12.68 -1.40
N GLU A 83 18.56 -11.62 -2.19
CA GLU A 83 19.47 -10.49 -2.30
C GLU A 83 19.21 -9.44 -1.20
N PRO A 84 20.25 -8.68 -0.76
CA PRO A 84 20.11 -7.64 0.24
C PRO A 84 19.17 -6.52 -0.20
N ILE A 85 18.26 -6.13 0.70
CA ILE A 85 17.33 -5.01 0.48
C ILE A 85 18.00 -3.69 0.87
N ASP A 86 18.09 -2.76 -0.09
CA ASP A 86 18.44 -1.37 0.17
C ASP A 86 17.19 -0.56 0.51
N LEU A 87 17.08 -0.09 1.75
CA LEU A 87 15.94 0.71 2.20
C LEU A 87 15.82 2.06 1.49
N ASN A 88 16.89 2.57 0.87
CA ASN A 88 16.89 3.82 0.11
C ASN A 88 16.31 3.64 -1.32
N LYS A 89 16.24 2.41 -1.81
CA LYS A 89 15.67 2.09 -3.14
C LYS A 89 14.17 1.82 -3.14
N ALA A 90 13.46 2.39 -2.18
CA ALA A 90 12.00 2.30 -2.04
C ALA A 90 11.47 0.85 -2.16
N PRO A 91 11.87 -0.07 -1.29
CA PRO A 91 11.38 -1.44 -1.31
C PRO A 91 9.86 -1.48 -1.08
N ALA A 92 9.22 -2.54 -1.54
CA ALA A 92 7.78 -2.74 -1.42
C ALA A 92 7.43 -3.44 -0.10
N LEU A 93 6.42 -2.91 0.60
CA LEU A 93 5.72 -3.64 1.65
C LEU A 93 4.60 -4.43 0.99
N ASP A 94 4.76 -5.73 0.95
CA ASP A 94 3.80 -6.66 0.36
C ASP A 94 2.56 -6.83 1.24
N HIS A 95 1.37 -6.91 0.63
CA HIS A 95 0.10 -7.06 1.32
C HIS A 95 -0.98 -7.61 0.38
N PRO A 96 -1.97 -8.37 0.90
CA PRO A 96 -3.09 -8.82 0.10
C PRO A 96 -3.94 -7.66 -0.44
N HIS A 97 -4.33 -7.72 -1.70
CA HIS A 97 -5.16 -6.71 -2.36
C HIS A 97 -6.66 -6.87 -2.06
N SER A 98 -7.01 -7.40 -0.89
CA SER A 98 -8.40 -7.53 -0.47
C SER A 98 -9.01 -6.17 -0.05
N ALA A 99 -10.31 -6.01 -0.27
CA ALA A 99 -11.04 -4.79 0.13
C ALA A 99 -10.92 -4.52 1.66
N GLU A 100 -10.82 -5.57 2.46
CA GLU A 100 -10.67 -5.45 3.91
C GLU A 100 -9.28 -4.97 4.30
N ALA A 101 -8.21 -5.51 3.72
CA ALA A 101 -6.84 -5.06 3.93
C ALA A 101 -6.68 -3.59 3.52
N MET A 102 -7.31 -3.18 2.43
CA MET A 102 -7.23 -1.82 1.87
C MET A 102 -8.15 -0.81 2.55
N ARG A 103 -8.97 -1.19 3.53
CA ARG A 103 -9.98 -0.34 4.18
C ARG A 103 -9.37 0.90 4.82
N ASN A 104 -8.29 0.73 5.57
CA ASN A 104 -7.59 1.84 6.24
C ASN A 104 -6.12 1.48 6.51
N VAL A 105 -5.35 2.46 7.04
CA VAL A 105 -3.92 2.28 7.32
C VAL A 105 -3.62 1.20 8.36
N HIS A 106 -4.50 0.99 9.33
CA HIS A 106 -4.30 -0.02 10.38
C HIS A 106 -4.53 -1.43 9.84
N THR A 107 -5.60 -1.65 9.07
CA THR A 107 -5.88 -2.93 8.41
C THR A 107 -4.79 -3.26 7.39
N LEU A 108 -4.33 -2.28 6.62
CA LEU A 108 -3.22 -2.45 5.68
C LEU A 108 -1.92 -2.82 6.41
N ALA A 109 -1.60 -2.13 7.50
CA ALA A 109 -0.42 -2.43 8.31
C ALA A 109 -0.48 -3.84 8.92
N ALA A 110 -1.65 -4.24 9.42
CA ALA A 110 -1.87 -5.58 9.99
C ALA A 110 -1.82 -6.69 8.93
N ALA A 111 -2.21 -6.39 7.69
CA ALA A 111 -2.21 -7.32 6.57
C ALA A 111 -0.86 -7.39 5.81
N THR A 112 0.10 -6.52 6.15
CA THR A 112 1.42 -6.55 5.51
C THR A 112 2.13 -7.86 5.81
N THR A 113 2.59 -8.55 4.78
CA THR A 113 3.15 -9.91 4.83
C THR A 113 4.66 -9.93 4.76
N GLY A 114 5.29 -8.96 4.09
CA GLY A 114 6.72 -8.93 3.93
C GLY A 114 7.27 -7.63 3.35
N LEU A 115 8.60 -7.60 3.27
CA LEU A 115 9.37 -6.55 2.61
C LEU A 115 10.10 -7.19 1.41
N LEU A 116 9.86 -6.67 0.22
CA LEU A 116 10.39 -7.18 -1.04
C LEU A 116 11.13 -6.09 -1.82
N HIS A 117 11.99 -6.48 -2.73
CA HIS A 117 12.37 -5.58 -3.82
C HIS A 117 11.13 -5.22 -4.64
N SER A 118 11.06 -3.98 -5.12
CA SER A 118 9.92 -3.52 -5.94
C SER A 118 9.75 -4.34 -7.22
N THR A 119 10.85 -4.85 -7.78
CA THR A 119 10.85 -5.78 -8.93
C THR A 119 10.26 -7.13 -8.59
N CYS A 120 10.62 -7.70 -7.44
CA CYS A 120 10.11 -8.99 -6.97
C CYS A 120 8.61 -8.89 -6.67
N ASN A 121 8.17 -7.84 -5.97
CA ASN A 121 6.76 -7.58 -5.71
C ASN A 121 5.95 -7.43 -7.01
N ARG A 122 6.49 -6.71 -8.00
CA ARG A 122 5.84 -6.56 -9.30
C ARG A 122 5.76 -7.90 -10.05
N ALA A 123 6.79 -8.73 -9.98
CA ALA A 123 6.80 -10.04 -10.63
C ALA A 123 5.71 -10.97 -10.07
N LEU A 124 5.45 -10.95 -8.75
CA LEU A 124 4.34 -11.67 -8.16
C LEU A 124 2.99 -11.16 -8.69
N GLY A 125 2.78 -9.84 -8.67
CA GLY A 125 1.55 -9.22 -9.16
C GLY A 125 1.29 -9.44 -10.66
N MET A 126 2.32 -9.56 -11.50
CA MET A 126 2.17 -9.89 -12.93
C MET A 126 1.61 -11.29 -13.17
N LEU A 127 1.72 -12.20 -12.19
CA LEU A 127 1.11 -13.53 -12.18
C LEU A 127 -0.08 -13.60 -11.23
N ASN A 128 -0.70 -12.44 -10.91
CA ASN A 128 -1.87 -12.29 -10.05
C ASN A 128 -1.68 -12.87 -8.64
N ASP A 129 -0.46 -12.90 -8.13
CA ASP A 129 -0.09 -13.50 -6.85
C ASP A 129 -0.54 -14.98 -6.74
N ASP A 130 -0.73 -15.65 -7.91
CA ASP A 130 -1.17 -17.04 -7.97
C ASP A 130 0.03 -17.99 -7.79
N PRO A 131 0.10 -18.73 -6.67
CA PRO A 131 1.21 -19.66 -6.42
C PRO A 131 1.25 -20.83 -7.42
N VAL A 132 0.15 -21.15 -8.09
CA VAL A 132 0.11 -22.19 -9.13
C VAL A 132 0.78 -21.67 -10.40
N ALA A 133 0.45 -20.45 -10.82
CA ALA A 133 1.06 -19.79 -11.98
C ALA A 133 2.57 -19.60 -11.74
N LEU A 134 2.99 -19.16 -10.55
CA LEU A 134 4.39 -19.00 -10.18
C LEU A 134 5.17 -20.33 -10.26
N ARG A 135 4.62 -21.42 -9.73
CA ARG A 135 5.24 -22.75 -9.86
C ARG A 135 5.33 -23.24 -11.31
N ARG A 136 4.33 -22.92 -12.16
CA ARG A 136 4.37 -23.22 -13.58
C ARG A 136 5.47 -22.43 -14.29
N ALA A 137 5.59 -21.14 -13.99
CA ALA A 137 6.65 -20.30 -14.53
C ALA A 137 8.06 -20.81 -14.15
N ALA A 138 8.25 -21.21 -12.89
CA ALA A 138 9.52 -21.80 -12.45
C ALA A 138 9.85 -23.08 -13.24
N ARG A 139 8.91 -24.01 -13.37
CA ARG A 139 9.08 -25.24 -14.17
C ARG A 139 9.38 -24.95 -15.64
N TYR A 140 8.72 -23.97 -16.23
CA TYR A 140 9.00 -23.54 -17.60
C TYR A 140 10.46 -23.10 -17.77
N LEU A 141 10.95 -22.25 -16.85
CA LEU A 141 12.36 -21.80 -16.89
C LEU A 141 13.36 -22.95 -16.68
N GLU A 142 13.06 -23.89 -15.79
CA GLU A 142 13.89 -25.08 -15.56
C GLU A 142 13.96 -25.96 -16.80
N GLN A 143 12.86 -26.16 -17.49
CA GLN A 143 12.81 -26.94 -18.73
C GLN A 143 13.52 -26.25 -19.88
N THR A 144 13.30 -24.94 -20.09
CA THR A 144 13.93 -24.20 -21.19
C THR A 144 15.45 -24.10 -21.01
N ARG A 145 15.95 -24.03 -19.77
CA ARG A 145 17.42 -24.09 -19.52
C ARG A 145 18.02 -25.44 -19.87
N ARG A 146 17.25 -26.53 -19.74
CA ARG A 146 17.71 -27.88 -20.18
C ARG A 146 17.67 -28.04 -21.69
N TYR A 147 16.77 -27.34 -22.37
CA TYR A 147 16.61 -27.39 -23.84
C TYR A 147 17.31 -26.23 -24.57
N GLY A 148 18.07 -25.41 -23.85
CA GLY A 148 18.67 -24.16 -24.30
C GLY A 148 19.81 -24.27 -25.32
N GLN A 149 19.89 -25.37 -26.12
CA GLN A 149 20.67 -25.50 -27.32
C GLN A 149 19.89 -26.29 -28.36
N LEU A 150 18.72 -25.78 -28.77
CA LEU A 150 18.24 -26.12 -30.11
C LEU A 150 19.15 -25.34 -31.07
N THR A 151 20.19 -25.97 -31.53
CA THR A 151 20.90 -25.55 -32.77
C THR A 151 19.85 -25.57 -33.86
N LEU A 152 19.51 -24.41 -34.39
CA LEU A 152 18.79 -24.33 -35.66
C LEU A 152 19.81 -24.82 -36.70
N ASP A 153 19.68 -26.07 -37.11
CA ASP A 153 20.31 -26.55 -38.33
C ASP A 153 19.61 -25.88 -39.50
N LEU A 154 20.20 -24.78 -40.00
CA LEU A 154 19.77 -24.04 -41.21
C LEU A 154 20.43 -24.71 -42.42
#